data_4109d95600f68e3e34ab758f99102ff5
#
_entry.id   4109d95600f68e3e34ab758f99102ff5
#
_cell.length_a   1.000
_cell.length_b   1.000
_cell.length_c   1.000
_cell.angle_alpha   90.00
_cell.angle_beta   90.00
_cell.angle_gamma   90.00
#
_symmetry.space_group_name_H-M   'P 1'
#
loop_
_entity.id
_entity.type
_entity.pdbx_description
1 polymer ?
#
loop_
_entity_poly.entity_id
_entity_poly.type
_entity_poly.pdbx_seq_one_letter_code
_entity_poly.pdbx_strand_id
1 'polypeptide(L)'
;MTESGSLFNPRQERHMHEKKFTIFGSHATKSAVERAAEIIFTACGLLAVVAVFSITLYMIISGTPALFKVGVPEILFGTVWKPTGNPASFGILYVILTSIVGTFLAILIGVPIGLFTAIFLAEVAPPKVAAVVRPAVELLAGIPSVIYGLLGILILNPLMYKLEMKIFAGSTTHQFTGGANLISAVLVLAIMILPTVINISEASLRAVPKHLKAHRWRSVQRISRRFSK
;
A
#
# COMPACT_ATOMS: atom_id res chain seq x y z
N MET A 1 58.99 18.25 49.83
CA MET A 1 59.76 19.00 48.86
C MET A 1 59.74 18.22 47.59
N THR A 2 59.15 18.59 46.48
CA THR A 2 58.65 19.85 45.93
C THR A 2 57.50 19.49 44.99
N GLU A 3 56.42 20.30 45.05
CA GLU A 3 55.29 20.25 44.12
C GLU A 3 55.73 20.58 42.70
N SER A 4 55.22 19.84 41.75
CA SER A 4 55.17 20.26 40.34
C SER A 4 53.73 20.25 39.89
N GLY A 5 53.07 21.37 40.15
CA GLY A 5 51.72 21.64 39.62
C GLY A 5 51.79 21.84 38.12
N SER A 6 51.20 20.93 37.36
CA SER A 6 50.95 21.10 35.93
C SER A 6 49.83 22.12 35.74
N LEU A 7 50.20 23.28 35.17
CA LEU A 7 49.33 24.38 34.80
C LEU A 7 48.28 23.89 33.76
N PHE A 8 47.10 23.55 34.28
CA PHE A 8 45.92 23.33 33.48
C PHE A 8 45.44 24.67 32.90
N ASN A 9 45.62 24.87 31.60
CA ASN A 9 45.23 26.13 30.94
C ASN A 9 43.86 25.91 30.22
N PRO A 10 42.75 26.36 30.83
CA PRO A 10 41.41 26.19 30.28
C PRO A 10 41.11 27.02 29.03
N ARG A 11 42.06 27.84 28.58
CA ARG A 11 41.90 28.65 27.35
C ARG A 11 42.25 27.91 26.06
N GLN A 12 42.99 26.82 26.08
CA GLN A 12 43.35 26.08 24.89
C GLN A 12 42.28 25.13 24.42
N GLU A 13 41.41 24.62 25.27
CA GLU A 13 40.32 23.72 24.85
C GLU A 13 39.16 24.45 24.17
N ARG A 14 39.04 25.76 24.38
CA ARG A 14 37.96 26.55 23.79
C ARG A 14 38.12 26.82 22.28
N HIS A 15 39.34 26.68 21.76
CA HIS A 15 39.65 26.88 20.32
C HIS A 15 39.61 25.64 19.46
N MET A 16 39.47 24.45 20.05
CA MET A 16 39.42 23.19 19.27
C MET A 16 38.01 22.70 18.96
N HIS A 17 36.96 23.28 19.55
CA HIS A 17 35.58 22.81 19.38
C HIS A 17 34.71 23.63 18.42
N GLU A 18 35.26 24.66 17.75
CA GLU A 18 34.50 25.47 16.77
C GLU A 18 35.05 25.40 15.35
N LYS A 19 35.38 24.23 14.85
CA LYS A 19 35.28 24.02 13.40
C LYS A 19 33.86 23.49 13.08
N LYS A 20 32.88 24.38 13.23
CA LYS A 20 31.59 24.18 12.54
C LYS A 20 31.87 24.11 11.06
N PHE A 21 31.70 22.93 10.52
CA PHE A 21 31.75 22.66 9.10
C PHE A 21 30.57 23.39 8.43
N THR A 22 30.79 24.68 8.13
CA THR A 22 29.85 25.50 7.36
C THR A 22 29.93 25.08 5.88
N ILE A 23 29.23 24.04 5.50
CA ILE A 23 29.10 23.56 4.10
C ILE A 23 28.14 24.45 3.29
N PHE A 24 27.57 25.50 3.85
CA PHE A 24 26.60 26.34 3.14
C PHE A 24 27.11 27.77 2.97
N GLY A 25 27.14 28.15 1.68
CA GLY A 25 27.45 29.50 1.25
C GLY A 25 26.53 30.57 1.86
N SER A 26 26.88 31.83 1.60
CA SER A 26 26.24 33.05 2.07
C SER A 26 24.72 32.94 2.23
N HIS A 27 24.19 33.50 3.34
CA HIS A 27 22.75 33.54 3.65
C HIS A 27 21.88 34.04 2.48
N ALA A 28 22.40 34.89 1.59
CA ALA A 28 21.73 35.42 0.44
C ALA A 28 21.50 34.37 -0.67
N THR A 29 22.50 33.50 -0.92
CA THR A 29 22.36 32.39 -1.89
C THR A 29 21.42 31.30 -1.39
N LYS A 30 21.39 31.04 -0.10
CA LYS A 30 20.48 30.09 0.52
C LYS A 30 19.02 30.53 0.37
N SER A 31 18.73 31.80 0.63
CA SER A 31 17.38 32.35 0.48
C SER A 31 16.89 32.38 -0.99
N ALA A 32 17.80 32.58 -1.94
CA ALA A 32 17.45 32.57 -3.36
C ALA A 32 17.13 31.15 -3.87
N VAL A 33 17.89 30.14 -3.43
CA VAL A 33 17.63 28.72 -3.76
C VAL A 33 16.33 28.23 -3.10
N GLU A 34 16.08 28.59 -1.84
CA GLU A 34 14.84 28.25 -1.14
C GLU A 34 13.63 28.87 -1.86
N ARG A 35 13.69 30.14 -2.26
CA ARG A 35 12.62 30.81 -2.99
C ARG A 35 12.40 30.21 -4.38
N ALA A 36 13.46 29.87 -5.11
CA ALA A 36 13.36 29.21 -6.40
C ALA A 36 12.71 27.81 -6.26
N ALA A 37 13.11 27.03 -5.24
CA ALA A 37 12.49 25.75 -4.93
C ALA A 37 11.00 25.89 -4.60
N GLU A 38 10.62 26.87 -3.76
CA GLU A 38 9.23 27.16 -3.40
C GLU A 38 8.38 27.48 -4.63
N ILE A 39 8.90 28.32 -5.53
CA ILE A 39 8.20 28.67 -6.79
C ILE A 39 8.02 27.43 -7.67
N ILE A 40 9.07 26.60 -7.83
CA ILE A 40 9.01 25.38 -8.63
C ILE A 40 7.99 24.40 -8.04
N PHE A 41 8.04 24.14 -6.74
CA PHE A 41 7.09 23.23 -6.10
C PHE A 41 5.65 23.77 -6.16
N THR A 42 5.45 25.06 -5.99
CA THR A 42 4.13 25.68 -6.12
C THR A 42 3.62 25.59 -7.57
N ALA A 43 4.46 25.85 -8.56
CA ALA A 43 4.10 25.71 -9.96
C ALA A 43 3.75 24.26 -10.35
N CYS A 44 4.56 23.29 -9.89
CA CYS A 44 4.28 21.86 -10.07
C CYS A 44 2.97 21.44 -9.39
N GLY A 45 2.73 21.91 -8.16
CA GLY A 45 1.48 21.65 -7.45
C GLY A 45 0.26 22.24 -8.17
N LEU A 46 0.36 23.49 -8.63
CA LEU A 46 -0.70 24.12 -9.40
C LEU A 46 -0.98 23.37 -10.72
N LEU A 47 0.06 22.99 -11.43
CA LEU A 47 -0.05 22.20 -12.67
C LEU A 47 -0.74 20.88 -12.43
N ALA A 48 -0.40 20.16 -11.35
CA ALA A 48 -1.05 18.93 -10.98
C ALA A 48 -2.56 19.12 -10.71
N VAL A 49 -2.93 20.18 -9.96
CA VAL A 49 -4.34 20.51 -9.69
C VAL A 49 -5.09 20.83 -10.98
N VAL A 50 -4.50 21.64 -11.86
CA VAL A 50 -5.09 21.99 -13.16
C VAL A 50 -5.26 20.74 -14.03
N ALA A 51 -4.29 19.85 -14.06
CA ALA A 51 -4.37 18.59 -14.81
C ALA A 51 -5.51 17.69 -14.31
N VAL A 52 -5.61 17.48 -13.00
CA VAL A 52 -6.68 16.66 -12.40
C VAL A 52 -8.05 17.30 -12.66
N PHE A 53 -8.17 18.64 -12.50
CA PHE A 53 -9.42 19.35 -12.79
C PHE A 53 -9.81 19.23 -14.26
N SER A 54 -8.85 19.38 -15.19
CA SER A 54 -9.09 19.26 -16.64
C SER A 54 -9.56 17.85 -17.01
N ILE A 55 -8.95 16.81 -16.45
CA ILE A 55 -9.37 15.40 -16.67
C ILE A 55 -10.79 15.21 -16.15
N THR A 56 -11.07 15.68 -14.95
CA THR A 56 -12.42 15.56 -14.33
C THR A 56 -13.47 16.28 -15.19
N LEU A 57 -13.19 17.51 -15.61
CA LEU A 57 -14.09 18.29 -16.44
C LEU A 57 -14.33 17.62 -17.81
N TYR A 58 -13.25 17.12 -18.42
CA TYR A 58 -13.34 16.38 -19.68
C TYR A 58 -14.24 15.14 -19.54
N MET A 59 -14.05 14.35 -18.48
CA MET A 59 -14.84 13.15 -18.20
C MET A 59 -16.32 13.47 -18.03
N ILE A 60 -16.64 14.55 -17.31
CA ILE A 60 -18.03 15.00 -17.12
C ILE A 60 -18.63 15.43 -18.47
N ILE A 61 -17.97 16.29 -19.22
CA ILE A 61 -18.47 16.79 -20.50
C ILE A 61 -18.67 15.65 -21.51
N SER A 62 -17.71 14.72 -21.60
CA SER A 62 -17.76 13.60 -22.55
C SER A 62 -18.73 12.50 -22.12
N GLY A 63 -18.88 12.26 -20.83
CA GLY A 63 -19.77 11.22 -20.29
C GLY A 63 -21.24 11.63 -20.22
N THR A 64 -21.51 12.91 -20.00
CA THR A 64 -22.88 13.45 -19.84
C THR A 64 -23.84 13.13 -20.99
N PRO A 65 -23.48 13.25 -22.25
CA PRO A 65 -24.37 12.89 -23.37
C PRO A 65 -24.78 11.41 -23.38
N ALA A 66 -23.89 10.50 -22.96
CA ALA A 66 -24.20 9.08 -22.86
C ALA A 66 -25.21 8.81 -21.73
N LEU A 67 -25.04 9.46 -20.57
CA LEU A 67 -25.94 9.36 -19.45
C LEU A 67 -27.37 9.84 -19.77
N PHE A 68 -27.51 10.92 -20.57
CA PHE A 68 -28.83 11.41 -21.00
C PHE A 68 -29.47 10.54 -22.09
N LYS A 69 -28.68 9.93 -22.98
CA LYS A 69 -29.20 9.08 -24.07
C LYS A 69 -29.66 7.72 -23.58
N VAL A 70 -28.91 7.12 -22.68
CA VAL A 70 -29.19 5.76 -22.17
C VAL A 70 -30.05 5.79 -20.92
N GLY A 71 -29.87 6.82 -20.09
CA GLY A 71 -30.53 6.93 -18.78
C GLY A 71 -29.66 6.34 -17.67
N VAL A 72 -29.51 7.12 -16.58
CA VAL A 72 -28.71 6.72 -15.40
C VAL A 72 -29.22 5.41 -14.76
N PRO A 73 -30.53 5.17 -14.58
CA PRO A 73 -31.02 3.91 -14.02
C PRO A 73 -30.70 2.71 -14.88
N GLU A 74 -30.81 2.83 -16.21
CA GLU A 74 -30.48 1.75 -17.15
C GLU A 74 -29.00 1.38 -17.09
N ILE A 75 -28.11 2.35 -16.95
CA ILE A 75 -26.66 2.13 -16.80
C ILE A 75 -26.35 1.47 -15.46
N LEU A 76 -26.85 2.00 -14.34
CA LEU A 76 -26.49 1.53 -13.00
C LEU A 76 -27.13 0.18 -12.63
N PHE A 77 -28.36 -0.05 -13.02
CA PHE A 77 -29.15 -1.25 -12.66
C PHE A 77 -29.29 -2.24 -13.80
N GLY A 78 -28.89 -1.86 -15.01
CA GLY A 78 -28.86 -2.79 -16.14
C GLY A 78 -27.86 -3.93 -15.90
N THR A 79 -28.24 -5.13 -16.32
CA THR A 79 -27.46 -6.36 -16.08
C THR A 79 -26.66 -6.79 -17.29
N VAL A 80 -26.92 -6.20 -18.47
CA VAL A 80 -26.31 -6.60 -19.73
C VAL A 80 -25.34 -5.53 -20.21
N TRP A 81 -24.09 -5.90 -20.40
CA TRP A 81 -23.05 -5.07 -21.02
C TRP A 81 -22.79 -5.57 -22.44
N LYS A 82 -23.35 -4.88 -23.43
CA LYS A 82 -23.19 -5.20 -24.84
C LYS A 82 -23.14 -3.90 -25.67
N PRO A 83 -22.06 -3.11 -25.61
CA PRO A 83 -21.99 -1.82 -26.27
C PRO A 83 -22.00 -1.91 -27.81
N THR A 84 -21.57 -3.06 -28.38
CA THR A 84 -21.54 -3.34 -29.81
C THR A 84 -22.75 -4.17 -30.26
N GLY A 85 -23.71 -4.41 -29.37
CA GLY A 85 -24.95 -5.18 -29.70
C GLY A 85 -25.95 -4.33 -30.48
N ASN A 86 -26.90 -4.98 -31.10
CA ASN A 86 -28.06 -4.33 -31.72
C ASN A 86 -29.36 -4.93 -31.13
N PRO A 87 -30.03 -4.23 -30.18
CA PRO A 87 -29.71 -2.94 -29.59
C PRO A 87 -28.50 -2.99 -28.65
N ALA A 88 -27.80 -1.85 -28.55
CA ALA A 88 -26.70 -1.70 -27.60
C ALA A 88 -27.22 -1.62 -26.16
N SER A 89 -26.54 -2.27 -25.20
CA SER A 89 -26.87 -2.26 -23.78
C SER A 89 -25.63 -1.87 -22.96
N PHE A 90 -25.81 -1.04 -21.93
CA PHE A 90 -24.73 -0.45 -21.14
C PHE A 90 -24.89 -0.70 -19.63
N GLY A 91 -25.51 -1.80 -19.24
CA GLY A 91 -25.73 -2.15 -17.83
C GLY A 91 -24.44 -2.55 -17.12
N ILE A 92 -24.09 -1.86 -16.02
CA ILE A 92 -22.85 -2.10 -15.25
C ILE A 92 -23.10 -2.72 -13.86
N LEU A 93 -24.33 -3.12 -13.53
CA LEU A 93 -24.66 -3.64 -12.20
C LEU A 93 -23.74 -4.80 -11.79
N TYR A 94 -23.55 -5.78 -12.68
CA TYR A 94 -22.68 -6.92 -12.37
C TYR A 94 -21.22 -6.52 -12.22
N VAL A 95 -20.74 -5.51 -12.95
CA VAL A 95 -19.38 -4.98 -12.81
C VAL A 95 -19.22 -4.36 -11.41
N ILE A 96 -20.21 -3.58 -10.95
CA ILE A 96 -20.20 -2.97 -9.62
C ILE A 96 -20.20 -4.05 -8.54
N LEU A 97 -21.11 -5.02 -8.62
CA LEU A 97 -21.23 -6.10 -7.64
C LEU A 97 -19.95 -6.95 -7.59
N THR A 98 -19.40 -7.30 -8.74
CA THR A 98 -18.15 -8.08 -8.84
C THR A 98 -16.98 -7.30 -8.22
N SER A 99 -16.90 -6.00 -8.44
CA SER A 99 -15.87 -5.15 -7.86
C SER A 99 -15.98 -5.09 -6.33
N ILE A 100 -17.19 -4.92 -5.80
CA ILE A 100 -17.44 -4.88 -4.34
C ILE A 100 -17.09 -6.23 -3.71
N VAL A 101 -17.62 -7.32 -4.26
CA VAL A 101 -17.37 -8.67 -3.73
C VAL A 101 -15.90 -9.05 -3.87
N GLY A 102 -15.27 -8.77 -5.01
CA GLY A 102 -13.86 -9.06 -5.24
C GLY A 102 -12.96 -8.30 -4.28
N THR A 103 -13.21 -7.01 -4.06
CA THR A 103 -12.45 -6.18 -3.10
C THR A 103 -12.64 -6.69 -1.67
N PHE A 104 -13.88 -6.98 -1.27
CA PHE A 104 -14.16 -7.51 0.07
C PHE A 104 -13.43 -8.84 0.32
N LEU A 105 -13.48 -9.77 -0.62
CA LEU A 105 -12.79 -11.06 -0.50
C LEU A 105 -11.27 -10.88 -0.49
N ALA A 106 -10.72 -9.98 -1.29
CA ALA A 106 -9.29 -9.68 -1.30
C ALA A 106 -8.82 -9.11 0.06
N ILE A 107 -9.59 -8.22 0.66
CA ILE A 107 -9.33 -7.68 2.00
C ILE A 107 -9.44 -8.79 3.05
N LEU A 108 -10.47 -9.62 2.97
CA LEU A 108 -10.70 -10.72 3.91
C LEU A 108 -9.54 -11.72 3.94
N ILE A 109 -8.85 -11.92 2.82
CA ILE A 109 -7.67 -12.79 2.71
C ILE A 109 -6.39 -12.02 3.00
N GLY A 110 -6.18 -10.88 2.36
CA GLY A 110 -4.91 -10.14 2.40
C GLY A 110 -4.64 -9.47 3.73
N VAL A 111 -5.65 -8.88 4.38
CA VAL A 111 -5.45 -8.16 5.66
C VAL A 111 -5.05 -9.10 6.79
N PRO A 112 -5.70 -10.25 7.04
CA PRO A 112 -5.25 -11.17 8.08
C PRO A 112 -3.81 -11.67 7.84
N ILE A 113 -3.50 -12.09 6.63
CA ILE A 113 -2.15 -12.57 6.28
C ILE A 113 -1.11 -11.46 6.49
N GLY A 114 -1.39 -10.26 6.00
CA GLY A 114 -0.53 -9.09 6.16
C GLY A 114 -0.32 -8.70 7.63
N LEU A 115 -1.39 -8.70 8.41
CA LEU A 115 -1.34 -8.38 9.84
C LEU A 115 -0.54 -9.42 10.65
N PHE A 116 -0.76 -10.71 10.41
CA PHE A 116 0.04 -11.77 11.06
C PHE A 116 1.52 -11.67 10.68
N THR A 117 1.82 -11.38 9.42
CA THR A 117 3.19 -11.14 8.96
C THR A 117 3.80 -9.92 9.65
N ALA A 118 3.07 -8.82 9.78
CA ALA A 118 3.51 -7.61 10.47
C ALA A 118 3.79 -7.86 11.96
N ILE A 119 2.88 -8.57 12.65
CA ILE A 119 3.07 -8.96 14.06
C ILE A 119 4.32 -9.83 14.19
N PHE A 120 4.49 -10.82 13.31
CA PHE A 120 5.67 -11.67 13.32
C PHE A 120 6.95 -10.84 13.14
N LEU A 121 7.00 -9.92 12.17
CA LEU A 121 8.18 -9.07 11.94
C LEU A 121 8.45 -8.08 13.08
N ALA A 122 7.40 -7.56 13.71
CA ALA A 122 7.54 -6.54 14.75
C ALA A 122 7.92 -7.13 16.13
N GLU A 123 7.39 -8.31 16.50
CA GLU A 123 7.45 -8.83 17.86
C GLU A 123 8.22 -10.16 17.99
N VAL A 124 8.24 -11.00 16.97
CA VAL A 124 8.71 -12.39 17.05
C VAL A 124 9.98 -12.65 16.24
N ALA A 125 10.11 -12.04 15.07
CA ALA A 125 11.16 -12.38 14.11
C ALA A 125 12.56 -12.10 14.66
N PRO A 126 13.51 -13.06 14.53
CA PRO A 126 14.91 -12.80 14.81
C PRO A 126 15.45 -11.67 13.94
N PRO A 127 16.43 -10.87 14.43
CA PRO A 127 16.97 -9.73 13.65
C PRO A 127 17.47 -10.11 12.26
N LYS A 128 18.03 -11.31 12.09
CA LYS A 128 18.50 -11.81 10.78
C LYS A 128 17.36 -12.03 9.79
N VAL A 129 16.23 -12.58 10.24
CA VAL A 129 15.04 -12.80 9.40
C VAL A 129 14.40 -11.46 9.04
N ALA A 130 14.22 -10.58 10.01
CA ALA A 130 13.65 -9.26 9.78
C ALA A 130 14.50 -8.41 8.82
N ALA A 131 15.84 -8.54 8.87
CA ALA A 131 16.76 -7.82 7.98
C ALA A 131 16.63 -8.25 6.50
N VAL A 132 16.13 -9.43 6.22
CA VAL A 132 15.92 -9.93 4.85
C VAL A 132 14.47 -9.68 4.39
N VAL A 133 13.50 -9.95 5.27
CA VAL A 133 12.08 -9.91 4.89
C VAL A 133 11.59 -8.47 4.67
N ARG A 134 12.03 -7.49 5.48
CA ARG A 134 11.61 -6.08 5.30
C ARG A 134 11.99 -5.51 3.94
N PRO A 135 13.27 -5.55 3.51
CA PRO A 135 13.62 -5.07 2.17
C PRO A 135 12.85 -5.82 1.07
N ALA A 136 12.58 -7.12 1.24
CA ALA A 136 11.79 -7.88 0.27
C ALA A 136 10.35 -7.37 0.18
N VAL A 137 9.70 -7.05 1.31
CA VAL A 137 8.35 -6.46 1.34
C VAL A 137 8.36 -5.04 0.75
N GLU A 138 9.40 -4.24 1.05
CA GLU A 138 9.56 -2.90 0.47
C GLU A 138 9.76 -2.95 -1.06
N LEU A 139 10.55 -3.90 -1.57
CA LEU A 139 10.70 -4.13 -3.01
C LEU A 139 9.37 -4.54 -3.66
N LEU A 140 8.60 -5.43 -3.02
CA LEU A 140 7.27 -5.79 -3.49
C LEU A 140 6.34 -4.57 -3.53
N ALA A 141 6.38 -3.69 -2.52
CA ALA A 141 5.60 -2.45 -2.50
C ALA A 141 5.96 -1.49 -3.66
N GLY A 142 7.20 -1.55 -4.16
CA GLY A 142 7.68 -0.74 -5.28
C GLY A 142 7.23 -1.24 -6.66
N ILE A 143 6.68 -2.45 -6.76
CA ILE A 143 6.23 -3.01 -8.05
C ILE A 143 4.91 -2.33 -8.48
N PRO A 144 4.83 -1.72 -9.68
CA PRO A 144 3.59 -1.16 -10.20
C PRO A 144 2.46 -2.20 -10.27
N SER A 145 1.23 -1.80 -9.92
CA SER A 145 0.05 -2.67 -9.91
C SER A 145 -0.23 -3.39 -11.24
N VAL A 146 0.13 -2.75 -12.36
CA VAL A 146 0.01 -3.32 -13.70
C VAL A 146 0.83 -4.61 -13.86
N ILE A 147 2.02 -4.67 -13.24
CA ILE A 147 2.88 -5.87 -13.28
C ILE A 147 2.22 -7.01 -12.50
N TYR A 148 1.61 -6.74 -11.34
CA TYR A 148 0.83 -7.75 -10.61
C TYR A 148 -0.32 -8.29 -11.44
N GLY A 149 -1.05 -7.41 -12.17
CA GLY A 149 -2.10 -7.82 -13.09
C GLY A 149 -1.57 -8.71 -14.22
N LEU A 150 -0.43 -8.34 -14.81
CA LEU A 150 0.21 -9.13 -15.87
C LEU A 150 0.66 -10.50 -15.36
N LEU A 151 1.28 -10.57 -14.20
CA LEU A 151 1.65 -11.84 -13.54
C LEU A 151 0.42 -12.69 -13.24
N GLY A 152 -0.69 -12.07 -12.84
CA GLY A 152 -1.97 -12.76 -12.66
C GLY A 152 -2.45 -13.43 -13.95
N ILE A 153 -2.40 -12.71 -15.05
CA ILE A 153 -2.80 -13.26 -16.37
C ILE A 153 -1.84 -14.39 -16.81
N LEU A 154 -0.53 -14.20 -16.66
CA LEU A 154 0.47 -15.14 -17.18
C LEU A 154 0.65 -16.39 -16.32
N ILE A 155 0.51 -16.26 -14.99
CA ILE A 155 0.81 -17.33 -14.04
C ILE A 155 -0.47 -17.86 -13.39
N LEU A 156 -1.30 -16.96 -12.85
CA LEU A 156 -2.43 -17.36 -12.03
C LEU A 156 -3.59 -17.90 -12.88
N ASN A 157 -3.91 -17.27 -14.02
CA ASN A 157 -4.99 -17.75 -14.89
C ASN A 157 -4.74 -19.16 -15.42
N PRO A 158 -3.55 -19.54 -15.94
CA PRO A 158 -3.28 -20.91 -16.32
C PRO A 158 -3.38 -21.91 -15.16
N LEU A 159 -2.97 -21.50 -13.96
CA LEU A 159 -3.09 -22.34 -12.77
C LEU A 159 -4.56 -22.57 -12.39
N MET A 160 -5.36 -21.50 -12.38
CA MET A 160 -6.79 -21.56 -12.10
C MET A 160 -7.55 -22.34 -13.17
N TYR A 161 -7.16 -22.22 -14.43
CA TYR A 161 -7.75 -23.02 -15.51
C TYR A 161 -7.52 -24.52 -15.33
N LYS A 162 -6.30 -24.91 -14.95
CA LYS A 162 -6.00 -26.31 -14.62
C LYS A 162 -6.83 -26.81 -13.43
N LEU A 163 -7.02 -25.98 -12.42
CA LEU A 163 -7.84 -26.29 -11.26
C LEU A 163 -9.32 -26.40 -11.64
N GLU A 164 -9.82 -25.48 -12.44
CA GLU A 164 -11.17 -25.45 -12.99
C GLU A 164 -11.46 -26.74 -13.80
N MET A 165 -10.56 -27.11 -14.70
CA MET A 165 -10.66 -28.35 -15.46
C MET A 165 -10.66 -29.60 -14.57
N LYS A 166 -9.88 -29.61 -13.50
CA LYS A 166 -9.82 -30.75 -12.58
C LYS A 166 -11.08 -30.89 -11.73
N ILE A 167 -11.64 -29.76 -11.27
CA ILE A 167 -12.86 -29.75 -10.43
C ILE A 167 -14.11 -30.08 -11.26
N PHE A 168 -14.20 -29.51 -12.46
CA PHE A 168 -15.40 -29.62 -13.32
C PHE A 168 -15.24 -30.58 -14.49
N ALA A 169 -14.27 -31.52 -14.44
CA ALA A 169 -13.98 -32.47 -15.51
C ALA A 169 -15.19 -33.31 -15.98
N GLY A 170 -16.18 -33.53 -15.12
CA GLY A 170 -17.40 -34.27 -15.42
C GLY A 170 -18.64 -33.41 -15.65
N SER A 171 -18.53 -32.09 -15.66
CA SER A 171 -19.66 -31.19 -15.81
C SER A 171 -19.90 -30.83 -17.27
N THR A 172 -21.09 -31.12 -17.78
CA THR A 172 -21.52 -30.72 -19.13
C THR A 172 -22.13 -29.34 -19.22
N THR A 173 -22.44 -28.73 -18.07
CA THR A 173 -23.08 -27.40 -17.96
C THR A 173 -22.11 -26.27 -17.58
N HIS A 174 -20.90 -26.59 -17.13
CA HIS A 174 -19.94 -25.60 -16.72
C HIS A 174 -19.27 -24.95 -17.94
N GLN A 175 -19.29 -23.61 -17.98
CA GLN A 175 -18.57 -22.83 -19.00
C GLN A 175 -17.18 -22.48 -18.46
N PHE A 176 -16.15 -23.03 -19.09
CA PHE A 176 -14.77 -22.76 -18.73
C PHE A 176 -14.37 -21.31 -19.06
N THR A 177 -13.82 -20.62 -18.07
CA THR A 177 -13.45 -19.20 -18.18
C THR A 177 -12.01 -18.97 -18.66
N GLY A 178 -11.25 -20.07 -18.91
CA GLY A 178 -9.83 -19.97 -19.22
C GLY A 178 -8.97 -19.51 -18.03
N GLY A 179 -9.53 -19.62 -16.81
CA GLY A 179 -8.88 -19.19 -15.58
C GLY A 179 -9.03 -17.70 -15.26
N ALA A 180 -9.58 -16.90 -16.17
CA ALA A 180 -9.90 -15.49 -15.93
C ALA A 180 -11.22 -15.37 -15.16
N ASN A 181 -11.18 -15.73 -13.88
CA ASN A 181 -12.36 -15.77 -13.00
C ASN A 181 -12.17 -14.84 -11.77
N LEU A 182 -13.24 -14.68 -11.00
CA LEU A 182 -13.24 -13.84 -9.80
C LEU A 182 -12.18 -14.28 -8.79
N ILE A 183 -11.93 -15.58 -8.64
CA ILE A 183 -10.93 -16.10 -7.70
C ILE A 183 -9.53 -15.68 -8.09
N SER A 184 -9.17 -15.75 -9.39
CA SER A 184 -7.89 -15.23 -9.89
C SER A 184 -7.72 -13.75 -9.56
N ALA A 185 -8.74 -12.94 -9.82
CA ALA A 185 -8.72 -11.52 -9.52
C ALA A 185 -8.55 -11.24 -8.02
N VAL A 186 -9.30 -11.93 -7.17
CA VAL A 186 -9.22 -11.82 -5.70
C VAL A 186 -7.83 -12.15 -5.18
N LEU A 187 -7.21 -13.22 -5.69
CA LEU A 187 -5.86 -13.62 -5.28
C LEU A 187 -4.80 -12.59 -5.69
N VAL A 188 -4.87 -12.07 -6.92
CA VAL A 188 -3.97 -10.99 -7.37
C VAL A 188 -4.13 -9.75 -6.49
N LEU A 189 -5.37 -9.32 -6.24
CA LEU A 189 -5.66 -8.17 -5.38
C LEU A 189 -5.16 -8.40 -3.94
N ALA A 190 -5.39 -9.59 -3.39
CA ALA A 190 -4.92 -9.94 -2.05
C ALA A 190 -3.38 -9.85 -1.95
N ILE A 191 -2.66 -10.39 -2.94
CA ILE A 191 -1.19 -10.29 -2.99
C ILE A 191 -0.74 -8.84 -3.12
N MET A 192 -1.41 -8.04 -3.94
CA MET A 192 -1.07 -6.65 -4.19
C MET A 192 -1.21 -5.76 -2.95
N ILE A 193 -2.17 -6.03 -2.07
CA ILE A 193 -2.36 -5.24 -0.84
C ILE A 193 -1.43 -5.67 0.30
N LEU A 194 -0.86 -6.89 0.26
CA LEU A 194 -0.01 -7.43 1.34
C LEU A 194 1.13 -6.49 1.75
N PRO A 195 1.98 -5.98 0.84
CA PRO A 195 3.10 -5.11 1.22
C PRO A 195 2.63 -3.86 1.97
N THR A 196 1.56 -3.24 1.53
CA THR A 196 1.00 -2.03 2.16
C THR A 196 0.48 -2.34 3.57
N VAL A 197 -0.27 -3.43 3.74
CA VAL A 197 -0.80 -3.85 5.04
C VAL A 197 0.35 -4.20 6.00
N ILE A 198 1.37 -4.93 5.53
CA ILE A 198 2.53 -5.32 6.34
C ILE A 198 3.27 -4.07 6.82
N ASN A 199 3.63 -3.16 5.91
CA ASN A 199 4.43 -1.98 6.24
C ASN A 199 3.71 -1.04 7.21
N ILE A 200 2.44 -0.73 6.96
CA ILE A 200 1.66 0.15 7.84
C ILE A 200 1.44 -0.50 9.21
N SER A 201 1.10 -1.78 9.25
CA SER A 201 0.86 -2.51 10.50
C SER A 201 2.14 -2.67 11.31
N GLU A 202 3.28 -3.01 10.68
CA GLU A 202 4.57 -3.12 11.37
C GLU A 202 5.01 -1.77 11.94
N ALA A 203 4.92 -0.68 11.16
CA ALA A 203 5.25 0.66 11.63
C ALA A 203 4.38 1.07 12.83
N SER A 204 3.07 0.80 12.77
CA SER A 204 2.13 1.08 13.85
C SER A 204 2.44 0.28 15.12
N LEU A 205 2.75 -1.01 15.00
CA LEU A 205 3.13 -1.86 16.13
C LEU A 205 4.45 -1.41 16.78
N ARG A 206 5.40 -0.93 16.01
CA ARG A 206 6.68 -0.39 16.50
C ARG A 206 6.55 0.96 17.18
N ALA A 207 5.60 1.79 16.76
CA ALA A 207 5.33 3.09 17.36
C ALA A 207 4.77 2.98 18.79
N VAL A 208 4.24 1.82 19.21
CA VAL A 208 3.72 1.60 20.56
C VAL A 208 4.86 1.59 21.59
N PRO A 209 4.85 2.49 22.60
CA PRO A 209 5.89 2.57 23.62
C PRO A 209 6.04 1.27 24.42
N LYS A 210 7.31 0.90 24.70
CA LYS A 210 7.65 -0.37 25.37
C LYS A 210 6.99 -0.54 26.75
N HIS A 211 6.75 0.54 27.48
CA HIS A 211 6.10 0.48 28.80
C HIS A 211 4.64 0.02 28.72
N LEU A 212 3.91 0.36 27.66
CA LEU A 212 2.53 -0.11 27.45
C LEU A 212 2.50 -1.61 27.09
N LYS A 213 3.49 -2.08 26.33
CA LYS A 213 3.65 -3.51 26.00
C LYS A 213 3.91 -4.35 27.27
N ALA A 214 4.74 -3.87 28.19
CA ALA A 214 5.09 -4.58 29.45
C ALA A 214 3.88 -4.75 30.40
N HIS A 215 2.99 -3.76 30.47
CA HIS A 215 1.78 -3.84 31.31
C HIS A 215 0.79 -4.91 30.80
N ARG A 216 0.69 -5.10 29.51
CA ARG A 216 -0.22 -6.09 28.90
C ARG A 216 0.16 -7.53 29.25
N TRP A 217 1.44 -7.88 29.28
CA TRP A 217 1.91 -9.22 29.67
C TRP A 217 1.65 -9.52 31.14
N ARG A 218 1.79 -8.53 32.02
CA ARG A 218 1.49 -8.69 33.46
C ARG A 218 0.02 -8.94 33.74
N SER A 219 -0.89 -8.32 33.00
CA SER A 219 -2.34 -8.55 33.16
C SER A 219 -2.76 -9.93 32.66
N VAL A 220 -2.24 -10.40 31.54
CA VAL A 220 -2.51 -11.74 30.99
C VAL A 220 -2.00 -12.85 31.94
N GLN A 221 -0.80 -12.70 32.51
CA GLN A 221 -0.27 -13.63 33.48
C GLN A 221 -1.10 -13.67 34.78
N ARG A 222 -1.68 -12.55 35.22
CA ARG A 222 -2.57 -12.49 36.37
C ARG A 222 -3.88 -13.24 36.13
N ILE A 223 -4.43 -13.14 34.91
CA ILE A 223 -5.66 -13.85 34.52
C ILE A 223 -5.39 -15.35 34.42
N SER A 224 -4.31 -15.78 33.78
CA SER A 224 -3.92 -17.19 33.66
C SER A 224 -3.75 -17.86 35.04
N ARG A 225 -3.13 -17.19 35.99
CA ARG A 225 -2.99 -17.71 37.38
C ARG A 225 -4.32 -17.80 38.16
N ARG A 226 -5.35 -17.09 37.76
CA ARG A 226 -6.68 -17.18 38.37
C ARG A 226 -7.49 -18.38 37.88
N PHE A 227 -7.22 -18.85 36.66
CA PHE A 227 -7.88 -20.05 36.11
C PHE A 227 -7.15 -21.35 36.39
N SER A 228 -5.96 -21.29 37.00
CA SER A 228 -5.13 -22.47 37.41
C SER A 228 -5.25 -22.84 38.91
N LYS A 229 -6.22 -22.26 39.61
CA LYS A 229 -6.66 -22.62 40.96
C LYS A 229 -8.13 -23.02 40.92
#